data_acd8fe5fb202803a7168cb6e70a94cff
#
_entry.id   acd8fe5fb202803a7168cb6e70a94cff
#
_cell.length_a   1.000
_cell.length_b   1.000
_cell.length_c   1.000
_cell.angle_alpha   90.00
_cell.angle_beta   90.00
_cell.angle_gamma   90.00
#
_symmetry.space_group_name_H-M   'P 1'
#
loop_
_entity.id
_entity.type
_entity.pdbx_description
1 polymer ?
#
loop_
_entity_poly.entity_id
_entity_poly.type
_entity_poly.pdbx_seq_one_letter_code
_entity_poly.pdbx_strand_id
1 'polypeptide(L)' 'HKHREEHWVIVEGDGIVQVKRKEYPAIVRSHWVILPTELHRATAGPNGLVFIETQTGKCEEDDIIRLEDDYGRIDTKQYS' A
#
# COMPACT_ATOMS: atom_id res chain seq x y z
N HIS A 1 -9.72 3.86 -11.69
CA HIS A 1 -11.06 4.19 -11.69
C HIS A 1 -11.80 3.62 -10.49
N LYS A 2 -13.04 4.00 -10.33
CA LYS A 2 -13.73 3.69 -9.10
C LYS A 2 -14.00 2.20 -8.89
N HIS A 3 -13.78 1.38 -9.85
CA HIS A 3 -14.01 -0.04 -9.69
C HIS A 3 -12.74 -0.84 -9.58
N ARG A 4 -11.63 -0.18 -9.37
CA ARG A 4 -10.37 -0.88 -9.25
C ARG A 4 -10.16 -1.41 -7.86
N GLU A 5 -9.61 -2.58 -7.81
CA GLU A 5 -9.12 -3.19 -6.58
C GLU A 5 -7.63 -3.04 -6.55
N GLU A 6 -7.06 -2.85 -5.36
CA GLU A 6 -5.62 -2.80 -5.23
C GLU A 6 -5.16 -3.96 -4.36
N HIS A 7 -4.02 -4.48 -4.70
CA HIS A 7 -3.37 -5.50 -3.90
C HIS A 7 -2.00 -5.00 -3.52
N TRP A 8 -1.69 -5.07 -2.25
CA TRP A 8 -0.40 -4.62 -1.75
C TRP A 8 0.32 -5.81 -1.16
N VAL A 9 1.59 -5.97 -1.53
CA VAL A 9 2.45 -7.01 -0.98
C VAL A 9 3.72 -6.35 -0.49
N ILE A 10 4.03 -6.51 0.78
CA ILE A 10 5.23 -5.93 1.37
C ILE A 10 6.42 -6.76 0.95
N VAL A 11 7.42 -6.12 0.38
CA VAL A 11 8.60 -6.84 -0.08
C VAL A 11 9.86 -6.47 0.68
N GLU A 12 9.89 -5.32 1.36
CA GLU A 12 11.10 -4.90 2.05
C GLU A 12 10.79 -3.84 3.08
N GLY A 13 11.51 -3.85 4.20
CA GLY A 13 11.38 -2.78 5.17
C GLY A 13 10.33 -3.04 6.22
N ASP A 14 9.82 -1.96 6.81
CA ASP A 14 8.83 -2.07 7.86
C ASP A 14 7.99 -0.80 7.89
N GLY A 15 6.92 -0.86 8.66
CA GLY A 15 6.04 0.29 8.79
C GLY A 15 4.66 -0.14 9.20
N ILE A 16 3.69 0.69 8.88
CA ILE A 16 2.30 0.47 9.24
C ILE A 16 1.46 0.61 7.97
N VAL A 17 0.56 -0.32 7.78
CA VAL A 17 -0.43 -0.22 6.72
C VAL A 17 -1.79 -0.01 7.38
N GLN A 18 -2.50 0.98 6.91
CA GLN A 18 -3.85 1.25 7.40
C GLN A 18 -4.83 0.97 6.30
N VAL A 19 -5.81 0.13 6.58
CA VAL A 19 -6.89 -0.15 5.66
C VAL A 19 -8.19 0.05 6.41
N LYS A 20 -9.05 0.89 5.85
CA LYS A 20 -10.23 1.34 6.54
C LYS A 20 -9.76 2.07 7.79
N ARG A 21 -10.14 1.61 8.95
CA ARG A 21 -9.74 2.27 10.18
C ARG A 21 -8.84 1.40 11.02
N LYS A 22 -8.32 0.34 10.43
CA LYS A 22 -7.46 -0.57 11.15
C LYS A 22 -6.04 -0.42 10.69
N GLU A 23 -5.13 -0.56 11.63
CA GLU A 23 -3.71 -0.49 11.37
C GLU A 23 -3.09 -1.85 11.54
N TYR A 24 -2.15 -2.16 10.66
CA TYR A 24 -1.47 -3.44 10.67
C TYR A 24 0.03 -3.19 10.53
N PRO A 25 0.85 -3.99 11.18
CA PRO A 25 2.29 -3.90 10.93
C PRO A 25 2.57 -4.36 9.51
N ALA A 26 3.42 -3.60 8.82
CA ALA A 26 3.83 -3.96 7.47
C ALA A 26 5.00 -4.93 7.58
N ILE A 27 4.71 -6.21 7.45
CA ILE A 27 5.70 -7.25 7.58
C ILE A 27 5.94 -7.85 6.21
N VAL A 28 7.19 -8.13 5.89
CA VAL A 28 7.54 -8.70 4.59
C VAL A 28 6.67 -9.92 4.32
N ARG A 29 6.09 -9.96 3.13
CA ARG A 29 5.17 -10.98 2.65
C ARG A 29 3.74 -10.81 3.09
N SER A 30 3.46 -9.86 3.97
CA SER A 30 2.07 -9.51 4.27
C SER A 30 1.44 -8.91 3.01
N HIS A 31 0.16 -9.10 2.89
CA HIS A 31 -0.54 -8.53 1.75
C HIS A 31 -1.95 -8.14 2.14
N TRP A 32 -2.51 -7.23 1.38
CA TRP A 32 -3.87 -6.75 1.60
C TRP A 32 -4.56 -6.60 0.27
N VAL A 33 -5.86 -6.82 0.28
CA VAL A 33 -6.73 -6.49 -0.83
C VAL A 33 -7.52 -5.26 -0.41
N ILE A 34 -7.43 -4.21 -1.18
CA ILE A 34 -8.09 -2.95 -0.87
C ILE A 34 -9.15 -2.73 -1.93
N LEU A 35 -10.38 -2.65 -1.48
CA LEU A 35 -11.49 -2.50 -2.40
C LEU A 35 -11.65 -1.04 -2.81
N PRO A 36 -12.32 -0.78 -3.92
CA PRO A 36 -12.56 0.59 -4.32
C PRO A 36 -13.25 1.36 -3.21
N THR A 37 -12.87 2.58 -3.04
CA THR A 37 -13.42 3.49 -2.04
C THR A 37 -12.97 3.25 -0.61
N GLU A 38 -12.22 2.19 -0.35
CA GLU A 38 -11.72 1.99 1.01
C GLU A 38 -10.56 2.91 1.27
N LEU A 39 -10.58 3.52 2.43
CA LEU A 39 -9.48 4.37 2.85
C LEU A 39 -8.26 3.50 3.13
N HIS A 40 -7.11 3.94 2.65
CA HIS A 40 -5.90 3.15 2.83
C HIS A 40 -4.67 4.06 2.84
N ARG A 41 -3.68 3.67 3.60
CA ARG A 41 -2.49 4.46 3.80
C ARG A 41 -1.33 3.57 4.22
N ALA A 42 -0.15 3.93 3.79
CA ALA A 42 1.07 3.26 4.21
C ALA A 42 2.03 4.28 4.79
N THR A 43 2.70 3.91 5.87
CA THR A 43 3.67 4.76 6.52
C THR A 43 4.92 3.94 6.76
N ALA A 44 6.05 4.42 6.30
CA ALA A 44 7.31 3.70 6.46
C ALA A 44 7.84 3.82 7.88
N GLY A 45 8.45 2.75 8.36
CA GLY A 45 9.19 2.77 9.61
C GLY A 45 10.61 3.18 9.37
N PRO A 46 11.49 2.97 10.38
CA PRO A 46 12.87 3.46 10.31
C PRO A 46 13.68 2.89 9.15
N ASN A 47 13.32 1.74 8.67
CA ASN A 47 14.06 1.10 7.58
C ASN A 47 13.45 1.32 6.22
N GLY A 48 12.47 2.22 6.15
CA GLY A 48 11.76 2.42 4.91
C GLY A 48 10.75 1.32 4.68
N LEU A 49 10.04 1.40 3.59
CA LEU A 49 9.01 0.42 3.27
C LEU A 49 8.90 0.32 1.76
N VAL A 50 8.96 -0.90 1.25
CA VAL A 50 8.79 -1.14 -0.17
C VAL A 50 7.68 -2.15 -0.34
N PHE A 51 6.75 -1.85 -1.20
CA PHE A 51 5.68 -2.80 -1.49
C PHE A 51 5.30 -2.70 -2.95
N ILE A 52 4.70 -3.77 -3.43
CA ILE A 52 4.20 -3.84 -4.79
C ILE A 52 2.71 -3.59 -4.73
N GLU A 53 2.28 -2.66 -5.53
CA GLU A 53 0.87 -2.34 -5.66
C GLU A 53 0.40 -2.84 -7.01
N THR A 54 -0.59 -3.72 -7.01
CA THR A 54 -1.19 -4.22 -8.23
C THR A 54 -2.60 -3.66 -8.30
N GLN A 55 -2.90 -2.99 -9.37
CA GLN A 55 -4.25 -2.49 -9.60
C GLN A 55 -4.92 -3.40 -10.61
N THR A 56 -6.09 -3.88 -10.27
CA THR A 56 -6.84 -4.75 -11.17
C THR A 56 -8.11 -4.05 -11.60
N GLY A 57 -8.62 -4.47 -12.71
CA GLY A 57 -9.81 -3.90 -13.29
C GLY A 57 -9.78 -4.25 -14.74
N LYS A 58 -9.97 -3.28 -15.61
CA LYS A 58 -9.87 -3.52 -17.01
C LYS A 58 -8.47 -3.95 -17.41
N CYS A 59 -7.48 -3.30 -16.81
CA CYS A 59 -6.08 -3.61 -17.06
C CYS A 59 -5.40 -3.80 -15.74
N GLU A 60 -4.49 -4.73 -15.69
CA GLU A 60 -3.67 -4.93 -14.50
C GLU A 60 -2.40 -4.12 -14.63
N GLU A 61 -2.04 -3.49 -13.55
CA GLU A 61 -0.79 -2.71 -13.50
C GLU A 61 -0.13 -2.96 -12.17
N ASP A 62 1.18 -3.18 -12.23
CA ASP A 62 1.99 -3.35 -11.03
C ASP A 62 2.92 -2.18 -10.90
N ASP A 63 3.00 -1.65 -9.70
CA ASP A 63 3.93 -0.58 -9.39
C ASP A 63 4.71 -0.93 -8.15
N ILE A 64 5.95 -0.49 -8.12
CA ILE A 64 6.77 -0.64 -6.92
C ILE A 64 6.76 0.70 -6.21
N ILE A 65 6.32 0.67 -4.96
CA ILE A 65 6.20 1.86 -4.16
C ILE A 65 7.30 1.83 -3.11
N ARG A 66 8.08 2.91 -3.02
CA ARG A 66 9.13 3.04 -2.02
C ARG A 66 8.85 4.24 -1.15
N LEU A 67 8.83 4.03 0.14
CA LEU A 67 8.63 5.09 1.11
C LEU A 67 9.84 5.17 2.00
N GLU A 68 10.30 6.39 2.25
CA GLU A 68 11.41 6.62 3.16
C GLU A 68 10.87 6.81 4.55
N ASP A 69 11.70 6.52 5.56
CA ASP A 69 11.23 6.73 6.92
C ASP A 69 11.02 8.22 7.15
N ASP A 70 10.31 8.54 8.22
CA ASP A 70 10.03 9.90 8.65
C ASP A 70 9.12 10.68 7.71
N TYR A 71 9.28 10.49 6.43
CA TYR A 71 8.50 11.23 5.45
C TYR A 71 7.73 10.32 4.53
N GLY A 72 7.76 9.05 4.85
CA GLY A 72 7.26 8.05 3.94
C GLY A 72 5.78 7.78 4.04
N ARG A 73 5.01 8.75 4.48
CA ARG A 73 3.58 8.50 4.53
C ARG A 73 2.95 8.91 3.22
N ILE A 74 2.28 7.99 2.61
CA ILE A 74 1.59 8.25 1.36
C ILE A 74 0.15 7.80 1.48
N ASP A 75 -0.73 8.68 1.09
CA ASP A 75 -2.13 8.33 0.95
C ASP A 75 -2.29 7.88 -0.49
N THR A 76 -2.46 6.59 -0.66
CA THR A 76 -2.42 6.02 -2.00
C THR A 76 -3.58 6.45 -2.89
N LYS A 77 -4.53 7.12 -2.35
CA LYS A 77 -5.55 7.69 -3.22
C LYS A 77 -4.96 8.60 -4.28
N GLN A 78 -3.78 9.10 -4.02
CA GLN A 78 -3.11 9.97 -4.97
C GLN A 78 -2.70 9.23 -6.23
N TYR A 79 -2.65 7.93 -6.16
CA TYR A 79 -2.19 7.14 -7.29
C TYR A 79 -3.30 6.48 -8.07
N SER A 80 -4.51 6.62 -7.62
CA SER A 80 -5.60 5.92 -8.29
C SER A 80 -6.37 6.76 -9.25
#